data_c28f23e676d7997441e952985406f856
#
_entry.id   c28f23e676d7997441e952985406f856
#
_cell.length_a   1.000
_cell.length_b   1.000
_cell.length_c   1.000
_cell.angle_alpha   90.00
_cell.angle_beta   90.00
_cell.angle_gamma   90.00
#
_symmetry.space_group_name_H-M   'P 1'
#
loop_
_entity.id
_entity.type
_entity.pdbx_description
1 polymer ?
#
loop_
_entity_poly.entity_id
_entity_poly.type
_entity_poly.pdbx_seq_one_letter_code
_entity_poly.pdbx_strand_id
1 'polypeptide(L)'
;TNAELAARFEEFADLLEADGVEYKPRAYRRAAENVRSHPSPIADRVDAGDREAVENIEGVGDAIASKIIEYVETGSIEELEELRAELPIDMADITRIEGVGPKTAGKLYRELGVETLDDLEDAAEAGEVQEVKGFGPKTEQNILDNLEFARTVGQRQLLGEARPLADD
;
A
#
# COMPACT_ATOMS: atom_id res chain seq x y z
N THR A 1 -0.16 0.28 17.50
CA THR A 1 1.26 -0.05 17.66
C THR A 1 2.11 0.71 16.65
N ASN A 2 3.42 0.76 16.89
CA ASN A 2 4.33 1.41 15.95
C ASN A 2 4.28 0.74 14.57
N ALA A 3 4.17 -0.58 14.55
CA ALA A 3 4.09 -1.33 13.29
C ALA A 3 2.83 -0.97 12.49
N GLU A 4 1.70 -0.84 13.16
CA GLU A 4 0.45 -0.45 12.49
C GLU A 4 0.53 0.97 11.94
N LEU A 5 1.07 1.88 12.74
CA LEU A 5 1.26 3.26 12.34
C LEU A 5 2.20 3.35 11.12
N ALA A 6 3.31 2.61 11.16
CA ALA A 6 4.24 2.56 10.04
C ALA A 6 3.57 2.03 8.78
N ALA A 7 2.73 0.98 8.92
CA ALA A 7 2.01 0.41 7.78
C ALA A 7 1.07 1.44 7.14
N ARG A 8 0.43 2.27 7.97
CA ARG A 8 -0.45 3.33 7.43
C ARG A 8 0.34 4.36 6.63
N PHE A 9 1.54 4.70 7.08
CA PHE A 9 2.36 5.66 6.34
C PHE A 9 2.96 5.05 5.08
N GLU A 10 3.24 3.76 5.08
CA GLU A 10 3.69 3.09 3.86
C GLU A 10 2.56 3.05 2.83
N GLU A 11 1.34 2.77 3.26
CA GLU A 11 0.17 2.81 2.37
C GLU A 11 -0.03 4.22 1.83
N PHE A 12 0.10 5.21 2.69
CA PHE A 12 -0.03 6.62 2.30
C PHE A 12 0.99 6.96 1.21
N ALA A 13 2.24 6.54 1.41
CA ALA A 13 3.29 6.76 0.42
C ALA A 13 2.98 6.09 -0.90
N ASP A 14 2.50 4.85 -0.86
CA ASP A 14 2.16 4.10 -2.06
C ASP A 14 1.05 4.79 -2.85
N LEU A 15 0.01 5.25 -2.15
CA LEU A 15 -1.10 5.94 -2.81
C LEU A 15 -0.66 7.28 -3.40
N LEU A 16 0.19 8.02 -2.68
CA LEU A 16 0.73 9.28 -3.20
C LEU A 16 1.56 9.03 -4.45
N GLU A 17 2.37 7.99 -4.44
CA GLU A 17 3.19 7.64 -5.60
C GLU A 17 2.30 7.24 -6.78
N ALA A 18 1.25 6.46 -6.52
CA ALA A 18 0.29 6.07 -7.54
C ALA A 18 -0.42 7.28 -8.13
N ASP A 19 -0.65 8.30 -7.31
CA ASP A 19 -1.29 9.55 -7.74
C ASP A 19 -0.32 10.48 -8.49
N GLY A 20 0.94 10.09 -8.61
CA GLY A 20 1.93 10.88 -9.33
C GLY A 20 2.61 11.96 -8.52
N VAL A 21 2.43 11.95 -7.20
CA VAL A 21 3.06 12.94 -6.32
C VAL A 21 4.53 12.58 -6.15
N GLU A 22 5.42 13.55 -6.36
CA GLU A 22 6.86 13.36 -6.20
C GLU A 22 7.30 13.86 -4.82
N TYR A 23 8.40 13.31 -4.31
CA TYR A 23 9.06 13.67 -3.05
C TYR A 23 8.32 13.26 -1.79
N LYS A 24 7.03 13.53 -1.65
CA LYS A 24 6.26 13.17 -0.45
C LYS A 24 6.28 11.67 -0.15
N PRO A 25 6.14 10.76 -1.15
CA PRO A 25 6.21 9.34 -0.84
C PRO A 25 7.49 8.92 -0.12
N ARG A 26 8.62 9.49 -0.52
CA ARG A 26 9.91 9.20 0.12
C ARG A 26 9.91 9.65 1.58
N ALA A 27 9.37 10.83 1.85
CA ALA A 27 9.32 11.36 3.21
C ALA A 27 8.44 10.47 4.11
N TYR A 28 7.30 10.02 3.60
CA TYR A 28 6.42 9.14 4.37
C TYR A 28 7.04 7.76 4.60
N ARG A 29 7.76 7.22 3.62
CA ARG A 29 8.45 5.95 3.78
C ARG A 29 9.55 6.04 4.83
N ARG A 30 10.28 7.15 4.82
CA ARG A 30 11.32 7.40 5.82
C ARG A 30 10.72 7.50 7.21
N ALA A 31 9.61 8.23 7.34
CA ALA A 31 8.92 8.34 8.61
C ALA A 31 8.43 6.96 9.08
N ALA A 32 7.87 6.16 8.17
CA ALA A 32 7.39 4.82 8.50
C ALA A 32 8.51 3.94 9.03
N GLU A 33 9.68 3.99 8.40
CA GLU A 33 10.83 3.22 8.82
C GLU A 33 11.27 3.61 10.22
N ASN A 34 11.36 4.90 10.50
CA ASN A 34 11.79 5.39 11.80
C ASN A 34 10.73 5.13 12.89
N VAL A 35 9.47 5.19 12.54
CA VAL A 35 8.38 4.83 13.45
C VAL A 35 8.45 3.35 13.82
N ARG A 36 8.66 2.50 12.82
CA ARG A 36 8.72 1.06 13.05
C ARG A 36 9.88 0.67 13.95
N SER A 37 11.03 1.33 13.80
CA SER A 37 12.22 1.02 14.56
C SER A 37 12.33 1.81 15.86
N HIS A 38 11.35 2.65 16.17
CA HIS A 38 11.38 3.45 17.39
C HIS A 38 11.34 2.55 18.63
N PRO A 39 12.20 2.78 19.62
CA PRO A 39 12.36 1.88 20.76
C PRO A 39 11.20 1.83 21.74
N SER A 40 10.28 2.79 21.69
CA SER A 40 9.14 2.82 22.60
C SER A 40 7.85 3.07 21.84
N PRO A 41 6.67 2.71 22.42
CA PRO A 41 5.39 2.95 21.74
C PRO A 41 5.14 4.44 21.56
N ILE A 42 4.99 4.85 20.32
CA ILE A 42 4.72 6.26 20.01
C ILE A 42 3.36 6.68 20.53
N ALA A 43 2.40 5.75 20.55
CA ALA A 43 1.07 6.01 21.08
C ALA A 43 1.12 6.52 22.51
N ASP A 44 2.05 6.05 23.33
CA ASP A 44 2.20 6.49 24.70
C ASP A 44 2.59 7.98 24.78
N ARG A 45 3.41 8.43 23.84
CA ARG A 45 3.80 9.83 23.77
C ARG A 45 2.62 10.73 23.38
N VAL A 46 1.81 10.23 22.45
CA VAL A 46 0.62 10.96 22.02
C VAL A 46 -0.38 11.05 23.19
N ASP A 47 -0.59 9.94 23.89
CA ASP A 47 -1.51 9.90 25.02
C ASP A 47 -1.06 10.83 26.16
N ALA A 48 0.25 11.01 26.30
CA ALA A 48 0.81 11.93 27.30
C ALA A 48 0.75 13.39 26.84
N GLY A 49 0.30 13.66 25.62
CA GLY A 49 0.24 15.01 25.08
C GLY A 49 1.60 15.56 24.69
N ASP A 50 2.60 14.69 24.50
CA ASP A 50 3.98 15.09 24.21
C ASP A 50 4.23 15.15 22.72
N ARG A 51 3.67 16.17 22.08
CA ARG A 51 3.84 16.37 20.63
C ARG A 51 5.32 16.56 20.25
N GLU A 52 6.08 17.23 21.13
CA GLU A 52 7.49 17.48 20.84
C GLU A 52 8.28 16.20 20.70
N ALA A 53 7.99 15.20 21.53
CA ALA A 53 8.65 13.90 21.42
C ALA A 53 8.34 13.23 20.09
N VAL A 54 7.11 13.39 19.58
CA VAL A 54 6.71 12.85 18.29
C VAL A 54 7.45 13.58 17.17
N GLU A 55 7.52 14.89 17.24
CA GLU A 55 8.21 15.70 16.23
C GLU A 55 9.71 15.46 16.21
N ASN A 56 10.29 15.01 17.31
CA ASN A 56 11.72 14.74 17.41
C ASN A 56 12.13 13.40 16.79
N ILE A 57 11.18 12.58 16.39
CA ILE A 57 11.49 11.33 15.68
C ILE A 57 12.09 11.70 14.33
N GLU A 58 13.23 11.06 13.99
CA GLU A 58 13.90 11.37 12.74
C GLU A 58 12.96 11.10 11.56
N GLY A 59 12.89 12.05 10.63
CA GLY A 59 12.03 11.95 9.47
C GLY A 59 10.58 12.36 9.72
N VAL A 60 10.24 12.70 10.97
CA VAL A 60 8.90 13.15 11.33
C VAL A 60 8.92 14.65 11.57
N GLY A 61 8.29 15.40 10.66
CA GLY A 61 8.15 16.83 10.83
C GLY A 61 6.77 17.17 11.38
N ASP A 62 6.45 18.47 11.43
CA ASP A 62 5.17 18.94 11.97
C ASP A 62 3.96 18.29 11.29
N ALA A 63 3.95 18.24 9.97
CA ALA A 63 2.82 17.68 9.23
C ALA A 63 2.63 16.19 9.51
N ILE A 64 3.73 15.43 9.53
CA ILE A 64 3.65 13.99 9.79
C ILE A 64 3.31 13.73 11.24
N ALA A 65 3.83 14.53 12.17
CA ALA A 65 3.48 14.42 13.58
C ALA A 65 1.98 14.61 13.79
N SER A 66 1.38 15.58 13.10
CA SER A 66 -0.07 15.78 13.17
C SER A 66 -0.85 14.55 12.72
N LYS A 67 -0.38 13.87 11.67
CA LYS A 67 -1.03 12.66 11.17
C LYS A 67 -0.84 11.49 12.14
N ILE A 68 0.31 11.39 12.78
CA ILE A 68 0.56 10.38 13.80
C ILE A 68 -0.43 10.55 14.96
N ILE A 69 -0.57 11.78 15.44
CA ILE A 69 -1.45 12.10 16.54
C ILE A 69 -2.91 11.81 16.16
N GLU A 70 -3.30 12.20 14.95
CA GLU A 70 -4.63 11.92 14.44
C GLU A 70 -4.92 10.42 14.45
N TYR A 71 -4.01 9.62 13.94
CA TYR A 71 -4.20 8.18 13.88
C TYR A 71 -4.32 7.56 15.27
N VAL A 72 -3.47 7.97 16.20
CA VAL A 72 -3.51 7.43 17.57
C VAL A 72 -4.81 7.80 18.26
N GLU A 73 -5.28 9.03 18.06
CA GLU A 73 -6.49 9.52 18.74
C GLU A 73 -7.78 9.03 18.11
N THR A 74 -7.83 8.90 16.80
CA THR A 74 -9.07 8.57 16.08
C THR A 74 -9.08 7.19 15.43
N GLY A 75 -7.93 6.58 15.25
CA GLY A 75 -7.81 5.29 14.57
C GLY A 75 -7.72 5.40 13.06
N SER A 76 -7.69 6.61 12.52
CA SER A 76 -7.59 6.81 11.08
C SER A 76 -6.85 8.11 10.76
N ILE A 77 -6.45 8.24 9.48
CA ILE A 77 -5.86 9.47 8.96
C ILE A 77 -6.79 9.95 7.86
N GLU A 78 -7.42 11.10 8.07
CA GLU A 78 -8.43 11.61 7.14
C GLU A 78 -7.90 11.74 5.70
N GLU A 79 -6.72 12.28 5.55
CA GLU A 79 -6.14 12.46 4.22
C GLU A 79 -5.88 11.12 3.53
N LEU A 80 -5.53 10.09 4.30
CA LEU A 80 -5.36 8.74 3.76
C LEU A 80 -6.69 8.18 3.30
N GLU A 81 -7.76 8.40 4.06
CA GLU A 81 -9.10 7.95 3.67
C GLU A 81 -9.56 8.63 2.38
N GLU A 82 -9.23 9.91 2.22
CA GLU A 82 -9.55 10.63 1.00
C GLU A 82 -8.80 10.05 -0.20
N LEU A 83 -7.52 9.72 -0.01
CA LEU A 83 -6.72 9.08 -1.07
C LEU A 83 -7.27 7.70 -1.45
N ARG A 84 -7.72 6.94 -0.46
CA ARG A 84 -8.33 5.63 -0.71
C ARG A 84 -9.59 5.77 -1.56
N ALA A 85 -10.36 6.82 -1.32
CA ALA A 85 -11.58 7.08 -2.08
C ALA A 85 -11.26 7.50 -3.52
N GLU A 86 -10.19 8.27 -3.71
CA GLU A 86 -9.78 8.72 -5.04
C GLU A 86 -9.11 7.61 -5.83
N LEU A 87 -8.36 6.75 -5.16
CA LEU A 87 -7.61 5.66 -5.77
C LEU A 87 -7.95 4.35 -5.04
N PRO A 88 -9.11 3.77 -5.34
CA PRO A 88 -9.54 2.55 -4.64
C PRO A 88 -8.80 1.32 -5.14
N ILE A 89 -7.49 1.36 -5.07
CA ILE A 89 -6.61 0.29 -5.53
C ILE A 89 -6.19 -0.57 -4.34
N ASP A 90 -6.24 -1.88 -4.51
CA ASP A 90 -5.73 -2.81 -3.51
C ASP A 90 -4.20 -2.86 -3.65
N MET A 91 -3.53 -1.85 -3.12
CA MET A 91 -2.08 -1.70 -3.27
C MET A 91 -1.29 -2.89 -2.73
N ALA A 92 -1.71 -3.41 -1.58
CA ALA A 92 -0.97 -4.51 -0.97
C ALA A 92 -0.92 -5.73 -1.88
N ASP A 93 -2.05 -6.06 -2.52
CA ASP A 93 -2.10 -7.23 -3.40
C ASP A 93 -1.45 -6.96 -4.76
N ILE A 94 -1.76 -5.81 -5.37
CA ILE A 94 -1.27 -5.51 -6.71
C ILE A 94 0.25 -5.34 -6.73
N THR A 95 0.82 -4.70 -5.71
CA THR A 95 2.27 -4.50 -5.65
C THR A 95 3.05 -5.75 -5.28
N ARG A 96 2.37 -6.85 -4.95
CA ARG A 96 3.03 -8.16 -4.80
C ARG A 96 3.54 -8.68 -6.13
N ILE A 97 2.96 -8.22 -7.23
CA ILE A 97 3.38 -8.63 -8.56
C ILE A 97 4.74 -8.00 -8.85
N GLU A 98 5.73 -8.83 -9.16
CA GLU A 98 7.05 -8.33 -9.50
C GLU A 98 6.97 -7.45 -10.75
N GLY A 99 7.56 -6.29 -10.67
CA GLY A 99 7.53 -5.32 -11.75
C GLY A 99 6.36 -4.35 -11.68
N VAL A 100 5.44 -4.54 -10.73
CA VAL A 100 4.31 -3.64 -10.54
C VAL A 100 4.49 -2.92 -9.21
N GLY A 101 4.97 -1.69 -9.29
CA GLY A 101 5.08 -0.82 -8.12
C GLY A 101 3.87 0.10 -8.00
N PRO A 102 3.86 0.97 -6.98
CA PRO A 102 2.73 1.89 -6.78
C PRO A 102 2.43 2.78 -7.99
N LYS A 103 3.47 3.28 -8.65
CA LYS A 103 3.30 4.14 -9.83
C LYS A 103 2.64 3.37 -10.98
N THR A 104 3.09 2.13 -11.20
CA THR A 104 2.52 1.27 -12.22
C THR A 104 1.08 0.91 -11.89
N ALA A 105 0.80 0.62 -10.62
CA ALA A 105 -0.57 0.32 -10.17
C ALA A 105 -1.49 1.51 -10.43
N GLY A 106 -1.02 2.73 -10.15
CA GLY A 106 -1.80 3.93 -10.41
C GLY A 106 -2.10 4.12 -11.89
N LYS A 107 -1.12 3.83 -12.74
CA LYS A 107 -1.29 3.93 -14.18
C LYS A 107 -2.32 2.90 -14.68
N LEU A 108 -2.23 1.66 -14.20
CA LEU A 108 -3.18 0.62 -14.55
C LEU A 108 -4.60 1.00 -14.14
N TYR A 109 -4.74 1.60 -12.97
CA TYR A 109 -6.05 2.07 -12.52
C TYR A 109 -6.60 3.16 -13.45
N ARG A 110 -5.79 4.17 -13.78
CA ARG A 110 -6.25 5.28 -14.59
C ARG A 110 -6.57 4.88 -16.03
N GLU A 111 -5.79 3.95 -16.58
CA GLU A 111 -5.95 3.57 -18.00
C GLU A 111 -6.96 2.44 -18.18
N LEU A 112 -7.00 1.49 -17.25
CA LEU A 112 -7.81 0.27 -17.40
C LEU A 112 -8.82 0.05 -16.29
N GLY A 113 -8.81 0.88 -15.25
CA GLY A 113 -9.73 0.71 -14.13
C GLY A 113 -9.37 -0.45 -13.21
N VAL A 114 -8.11 -0.88 -13.21
CA VAL A 114 -7.66 -2.01 -12.39
C VAL A 114 -7.57 -1.61 -10.93
N GLU A 115 -8.35 -2.28 -10.07
CA GLU A 115 -8.35 -2.02 -8.63
C GLU A 115 -7.85 -3.23 -7.82
N THR A 116 -8.05 -4.44 -8.34
CA THR A 116 -7.72 -5.67 -7.65
C THR A 116 -6.88 -6.59 -8.53
N LEU A 117 -6.37 -7.68 -7.93
CA LEU A 117 -5.66 -8.70 -8.71
C LEU A 117 -6.56 -9.33 -9.77
N ASP A 118 -7.85 -9.53 -9.46
CA ASP A 118 -8.79 -10.08 -10.44
C ASP A 118 -8.94 -9.16 -11.64
N ASP A 119 -9.05 -7.86 -11.40
CA ASP A 119 -9.12 -6.88 -12.48
C ASP A 119 -7.85 -6.90 -13.32
N LEU A 120 -6.70 -7.01 -12.67
CA LEU A 120 -5.42 -7.05 -13.37
C LEU A 120 -5.32 -8.31 -14.24
N GLU A 121 -5.76 -9.44 -13.71
CA GLU A 121 -5.76 -10.68 -14.46
C GLU A 121 -6.64 -10.56 -15.71
N ASP A 122 -7.85 -10.05 -15.55
CA ASP A 122 -8.78 -9.87 -16.67
C ASP A 122 -8.17 -8.97 -17.74
N ALA A 123 -7.56 -7.87 -17.33
CA ALA A 123 -6.94 -6.93 -18.27
C ALA A 123 -5.76 -7.58 -18.99
N ALA A 124 -4.93 -8.33 -18.27
CA ALA A 124 -3.77 -8.97 -18.87
C ALA A 124 -4.18 -10.10 -19.82
N GLU A 125 -5.18 -10.88 -19.45
CA GLU A 125 -5.67 -11.97 -20.32
C GLU A 125 -6.34 -11.44 -21.58
N ALA A 126 -6.95 -10.28 -21.48
CA ALA A 126 -7.58 -9.64 -22.64
C ALA A 126 -6.59 -8.91 -23.54
N GLY A 127 -5.31 -8.85 -23.15
CA GLY A 127 -4.28 -8.18 -23.93
C GLY A 127 -4.32 -6.65 -23.78
N GLU A 128 -5.03 -6.13 -22.78
CA GLU A 128 -5.19 -4.70 -22.60
C GLU A 128 -3.98 -4.04 -21.96
N VAL A 129 -3.22 -4.79 -21.14
CA VAL A 129 -2.07 -4.24 -20.45
C VAL A 129 -0.99 -3.79 -21.45
N GLN A 130 -0.73 -4.59 -22.48
CA GLN A 130 0.28 -4.27 -23.48
C GLN A 130 -0.06 -3.05 -24.32
N GLU A 131 -1.34 -2.65 -24.32
CA GLU A 131 -1.78 -1.47 -25.06
C GLU A 131 -1.58 -0.18 -24.29
N VAL A 132 -1.33 -0.27 -22.99
CA VAL A 132 -1.06 0.90 -22.16
C VAL A 132 0.31 1.45 -22.50
N LYS A 133 0.41 2.76 -22.66
CA LYS A 133 1.65 3.43 -23.00
C LYS A 133 2.75 3.08 -21.99
N GLY A 134 3.88 2.65 -22.47
CA GLY A 134 5.01 2.27 -21.63
C GLY A 134 5.04 0.80 -21.27
N PHE A 135 3.99 0.06 -21.61
CA PHE A 135 3.92 -1.37 -21.37
C PHE A 135 3.97 -2.11 -22.70
N GLY A 136 4.52 -3.29 -22.72
CA GLY A 136 4.59 -4.11 -23.91
C GLY A 136 4.12 -5.53 -23.64
N PRO A 137 4.14 -6.40 -24.66
CA PRO A 137 3.72 -7.79 -24.49
C PRO A 137 4.54 -8.51 -23.43
N LYS A 138 5.82 -8.18 -23.32
CA LYS A 138 6.70 -8.80 -22.32
C LYS A 138 6.28 -8.44 -20.89
N THR A 139 5.92 -7.17 -20.67
CA THR A 139 5.43 -6.71 -19.37
C THR A 139 4.15 -7.43 -19.00
N GLU A 140 3.23 -7.55 -19.97
CA GLU A 140 1.97 -8.25 -19.76
C GLU A 140 2.20 -9.71 -19.41
N GLN A 141 3.11 -10.37 -20.12
CA GLN A 141 3.43 -11.78 -19.84
C GLN A 141 4.04 -11.95 -18.46
N ASN A 142 4.91 -11.03 -18.04
CA ASN A 142 5.48 -11.06 -16.71
C ASN A 142 4.39 -10.94 -15.64
N ILE A 143 3.41 -10.07 -15.88
CA ILE A 143 2.30 -9.89 -14.95
C ILE A 143 1.50 -11.19 -14.84
N LEU A 144 1.18 -11.82 -15.96
CA LEU A 144 0.43 -13.08 -15.97
C LEU A 144 1.18 -14.17 -15.21
N ASP A 145 2.48 -14.29 -15.43
CA ASP A 145 3.29 -15.29 -14.76
C ASP A 145 3.32 -15.09 -13.26
N ASN A 146 3.45 -13.84 -12.83
CA ASN A 146 3.51 -13.50 -11.42
C ASN A 146 2.14 -13.58 -10.74
N LEU A 147 1.07 -13.30 -11.48
CA LEU A 147 -0.29 -13.45 -10.96
C LEU A 147 -0.57 -14.90 -10.59
N GLU A 148 -0.19 -15.82 -11.45
CA GLU A 148 -0.38 -17.23 -11.19
C GLU A 148 0.36 -17.66 -9.91
N PHE A 149 1.59 -17.19 -9.74
CA PHE A 149 2.37 -17.47 -8.55
C PHE A 149 1.71 -16.89 -7.30
N ALA A 150 1.29 -15.63 -7.35
CA ALA A 150 0.68 -14.95 -6.20
C ALA A 150 -0.63 -15.64 -5.77
N ARG A 151 -1.43 -16.06 -6.73
CA ARG A 151 -2.69 -16.76 -6.45
C ARG A 151 -2.45 -18.13 -5.83
N THR A 152 -1.44 -18.85 -6.33
CA THR A 152 -1.09 -20.16 -5.80
C THR A 152 -0.70 -20.06 -4.33
N VAL A 153 0.10 -19.05 -3.97
CA VAL A 153 0.49 -18.82 -2.59
C VAL A 153 -0.73 -18.50 -1.73
N GLY A 154 -1.61 -17.64 -2.23
CA GLY A 154 -2.84 -17.29 -1.51
C GLY A 154 -3.76 -18.48 -1.31
N GLN A 155 -3.92 -19.32 -2.32
CA GLN A 155 -4.75 -20.51 -2.24
C GLN A 155 -4.21 -21.51 -1.22
N ARG A 156 -2.91 -21.66 -1.16
CA ARG A 156 -2.29 -22.56 -0.17
C ARG A 156 -2.60 -22.11 1.25
N GLN A 157 -2.58 -20.82 1.50
CA GLN A 157 -2.92 -20.29 2.81
C GLN A 157 -4.38 -20.58 3.16
N LEU A 158 -5.28 -20.39 2.22
CA LEU A 158 -6.68 -20.65 2.44
C LEU A 158 -6.95 -22.14 2.70
N LEU A 159 -6.31 -23.00 1.91
CA LEU A 159 -6.47 -24.46 2.07
C LEU A 159 -5.91 -24.93 3.40
N GLY A 160 -4.86 -24.30 3.88
CA GLY A 160 -4.28 -24.65 5.16
C GLY A 160 -5.19 -24.35 6.32
N GLU A 161 -6.10 -23.43 6.17
CA GLU A 161 -7.05 -23.05 7.20
C GLU A 161 -8.27 -23.95 7.24
N ALA A 162 -8.68 -24.35 6.07
CA ALA A 162 -9.96 -24.99 5.92
C ALA A 162 -9.94 -26.42 6.34
N ARG A 163 -10.39 -26.49 6.06
CA ARG A 163 -10.83 -27.25 5.60
C ARG A 163 -11.25 -28.18 5.62
N PRO A 164 -11.38 -28.44 5.85
CA PRO A 164 -11.75 -29.09 5.36
C PRO A 164 -12.70 -29.34 4.62
N LEU A 165 -12.98 -28.85 4.56
CA LEU A 165 -13.76 -28.98 4.04
C LEU A 165 -14.31 -29.30 3.35
N ALA A 166 -14.33 -29.34 3.26
CA ALA A 166 -14.79 -29.49 2.67
C ALA A 166 -15.23 -29.81 1.94
N ASP A 167 -15.12 -29.88 2.08
CA ASP A 167 -15.47 -30.07 1.60
C ASP A 167 -15.86 -30.13 1.17
N ASP A 168 -15.71 -30.01 1.34
CA ASP A 168 -16.01 -29.84 1.11
C ASP A 168 -16.22 -29.89 0.95
#